data_1a2e14d0e9c0c041641ad7dee2316afb
#
_entry.id   1a2e14d0e9c0c041641ad7dee2316afb
#
_cell.length_a   1.000
_cell.length_b   1.000
_cell.length_c   1.000
_cell.angle_alpha   90.00
_cell.angle_beta   90.00
_cell.angle_gamma   90.00
#
_symmetry.space_group_name_H-M   'P 1'
#
loop_
_entity.id
_entity.type
_entity.pdbx_description
1 polymer ?
#
loop_
_entity_poly.entity_id
_entity_poly.type
_entity_poly.pdbx_seq_one_letter_code
_entity_poly.pdbx_strand_id
1 'polypeptide(L)'
;MNAPPPKHRRLRPSGGYRELRSFQTATLIYDGTWHFCERFIDRRSRTHDQMVQAARSGRQNIAEGNHAGAVSTKSEMELTNVARGSLEELLLDYQDYLRHRKLPLWPKTSREASQVRALSQQVSAITDPEDAGDRARYALYEPWLENESAVIAANTLICLIHQANYLLDQQLSTLEQQFIETGGFSEQLAAARIAHRNKDRSDRSDQTDQNFPHCPQCGKLMTLRTARQGAKAGTQFWGCTGYPECKGAVPLEEK
;
A
#
# COMPACT_ATOMS: atom_id res chain seq x y z
N MET A 1 20.40 18.09 23.71
CA MET A 1 20.62 17.55 22.35
C MET A 1 19.28 17.10 21.84
N ASN A 2 18.62 17.89 20.98
CA ASN A 2 17.35 17.52 20.39
C ASN A 2 17.59 16.48 19.29
N ALA A 3 17.01 15.28 19.43
CA ALA A 3 17.02 14.27 18.38
C ALA A 3 16.41 14.86 17.09
N PRO A 4 16.98 14.62 15.90
CA PRO A 4 16.40 15.09 14.66
C PRO A 4 14.99 14.50 14.52
N PRO A 5 14.02 15.27 13.97
CA PRO A 5 12.67 14.78 13.77
C PRO A 5 12.69 13.52 12.90
N PRO A 6 11.83 12.53 13.17
CA PRO A 6 11.80 11.29 12.41
C PRO A 6 11.62 11.61 10.93
N LYS A 7 12.52 11.11 10.10
CA LYS A 7 12.39 11.20 8.63
C LYS A 7 11.05 10.56 8.28
N HIS A 8 10.06 11.32 7.88
CA HIS A 8 8.78 10.82 7.39
C HIS A 8 9.04 9.91 6.19
N ARG A 9 9.02 8.61 6.45
CA ARG A 9 9.14 7.59 5.41
C ARG A 9 7.83 7.59 4.65
N ARG A 10 7.81 8.20 3.47
CA ARG A 10 6.62 8.33 2.61
C ARG A 10 6.24 7.04 1.91
N LEU A 11 7.22 6.17 1.70
CA LEU A 11 6.99 4.84 1.17
C LEU A 11 6.62 3.89 2.31
N ARG A 12 5.55 3.12 2.15
CA ARG A 12 5.22 2.02 3.06
C ARG A 12 6.34 0.97 3.03
N PRO A 13 6.59 0.24 4.12
CA PRO A 13 7.43 -0.94 4.06
C PRO A 13 6.85 -1.91 3.03
N SER A 14 7.69 -2.39 2.11
CA SER A 14 7.33 -3.47 1.18
C SER A 14 7.80 -4.80 1.75
N GLY A 15 7.10 -5.90 1.42
CA GLY A 15 7.54 -7.25 1.78
C GLY A 15 6.83 -7.89 2.98
N GLY A 16 5.89 -7.21 3.65
CA GLY A 16 5.08 -7.77 4.74
C GLY A 16 3.95 -8.71 4.30
N TYR A 17 3.89 -9.09 3.03
CA TYR A 17 2.81 -9.92 2.50
C TYR A 17 2.72 -11.31 3.16
N ARG A 18 3.85 -11.86 3.65
CA ARG A 18 3.88 -13.14 4.36
C ARG A 18 3.13 -13.11 5.70
N GLU A 19 2.96 -11.95 6.29
CA GLU A 19 2.17 -11.73 7.50
C GLU A 19 0.67 -11.60 7.21
N LEU A 20 0.29 -11.34 5.94
CA LEU A 20 -1.10 -11.23 5.55
C LEU A 20 -1.80 -12.59 5.64
N ARG A 21 -2.89 -12.64 6.39
CA ARG A 21 -3.70 -13.86 6.50
C ARG A 21 -4.27 -14.32 5.16
N SER A 22 -4.57 -13.38 4.26
CA SER A 22 -4.99 -13.68 2.88
C SER A 22 -3.90 -14.43 2.11
N PHE A 23 -2.64 -14.01 2.23
CA PHE A 23 -1.49 -14.69 1.61
C PHE A 23 -1.26 -16.09 2.20
N GLN A 24 -1.28 -16.21 3.54
CA GLN A 24 -1.13 -17.48 4.23
C GLN A 24 -2.22 -18.49 3.84
N THR A 25 -3.48 -18.03 3.75
CA THR A 25 -4.59 -18.87 3.29
C THR A 25 -4.43 -19.24 1.81
N ALA A 26 -3.99 -18.31 0.96
CA ALA A 26 -3.73 -18.58 -0.45
C ALA A 26 -2.54 -19.56 -0.65
N THR A 27 -1.57 -19.59 0.26
CA THR A 27 -0.49 -20.58 0.27
C THR A 27 -1.05 -21.98 0.56
N LEU A 28 -1.91 -22.13 1.58
CA LEU A 28 -2.61 -23.39 1.86
C LEU A 28 -3.44 -23.88 0.66
N ILE A 29 -4.14 -22.96 -0.01
CA ILE A 29 -4.92 -23.27 -1.22
C ILE A 29 -3.99 -23.75 -2.34
N TYR A 30 -2.87 -23.08 -2.57
CA TYR A 30 -1.92 -23.48 -3.61
C TYR A 30 -1.35 -24.87 -3.36
N ASP A 31 -0.84 -25.12 -2.16
CA ASP A 31 -0.24 -26.40 -1.79
C ASP A 31 -1.29 -27.52 -1.84
N GLY A 32 -2.48 -27.30 -1.26
CA GLY A 32 -3.58 -28.25 -1.31
C GLY A 32 -4.09 -28.51 -2.74
N THR A 33 -4.11 -27.47 -3.61
CA THR A 33 -4.49 -27.63 -5.01
C THR A 33 -3.47 -28.48 -5.77
N TRP A 34 -2.18 -28.28 -5.50
CA TRP A 34 -1.12 -29.12 -6.05
C TRP A 34 -1.37 -30.60 -5.71
N HIS A 35 -1.54 -30.93 -4.42
CA HIS A 35 -1.79 -32.30 -3.96
C HIS A 35 -3.09 -32.87 -4.54
N PHE A 36 -4.15 -32.06 -4.62
CA PHE A 36 -5.42 -32.46 -5.19
C PHE A 36 -5.28 -32.83 -6.68
N CYS A 37 -4.63 -31.97 -7.45
CA CYS A 37 -4.44 -32.18 -8.88
C CYS A 37 -3.58 -33.40 -9.16
N GLU A 38 -2.48 -33.61 -8.43
CA GLU A 38 -1.61 -34.78 -8.58
C GLU A 38 -2.35 -36.10 -8.35
N ARG A 39 -3.36 -36.12 -7.49
CA ARG A 39 -4.07 -37.36 -7.08
C ARG A 39 -5.37 -37.59 -7.84
N PHE A 40 -6.10 -36.54 -8.17
CA PHE A 40 -7.49 -36.67 -8.64
C PHE A 40 -7.75 -36.12 -10.04
N ILE A 41 -6.79 -35.44 -10.64
CA ILE A 41 -6.90 -34.89 -12.01
C ILE A 41 -5.88 -35.59 -12.91
N ASP A 42 -6.30 -35.95 -14.12
CA ASP A 42 -5.37 -36.50 -15.10
C ASP A 42 -4.28 -35.44 -15.45
N ARG A 43 -3.02 -35.77 -15.28
CA ARG A 43 -1.87 -34.91 -15.58
C ARG A 43 -1.82 -34.41 -17.03
N ARG A 44 -2.48 -35.11 -17.95
CA ARG A 44 -2.60 -34.70 -19.35
C ARG A 44 -3.76 -33.75 -19.61
N SER A 45 -4.63 -33.55 -18.62
CA SER A 45 -5.75 -32.63 -18.71
C SER A 45 -5.28 -31.21 -18.55
N ARG A 46 -5.73 -30.31 -19.43
CA ARG A 46 -5.52 -28.86 -19.28
C ARG A 46 -6.09 -28.33 -17.94
N THR A 47 -7.12 -28.98 -17.41
CA THR A 47 -7.70 -28.60 -16.12
C THR A 47 -6.67 -28.71 -14.99
N HIS A 48 -5.75 -29.69 -15.03
CA HIS A 48 -4.66 -29.80 -14.05
C HIS A 48 -3.84 -28.50 -14.01
N ASP A 49 -3.33 -28.07 -15.14
CA ASP A 49 -2.49 -26.88 -15.23
C ASP A 49 -3.28 -25.60 -14.92
N GLN A 50 -4.54 -25.52 -15.34
CA GLN A 50 -5.42 -24.36 -15.09
C GLN A 50 -5.69 -24.19 -13.60
N MET A 51 -6.06 -25.25 -12.88
CA MET A 51 -6.32 -25.20 -11.43
C MET A 51 -5.06 -24.80 -10.65
N VAL A 52 -3.92 -25.42 -10.94
CA VAL A 52 -2.64 -25.08 -10.30
C VAL A 52 -2.24 -23.63 -10.61
N GLN A 53 -2.43 -23.18 -11.85
CA GLN A 53 -2.13 -21.83 -12.25
C GLN A 53 -3.07 -20.79 -11.60
N ALA A 54 -4.36 -21.09 -11.46
CA ALA A 54 -5.31 -20.22 -10.77
C ALA A 54 -4.95 -20.06 -9.29
N ALA A 55 -4.62 -21.17 -8.60
CA ALA A 55 -4.15 -21.12 -7.21
C ALA A 55 -2.86 -20.31 -7.06
N ARG A 56 -1.88 -20.55 -7.96
CA ARG A 56 -0.62 -19.82 -8.00
C ARG A 56 -0.84 -18.33 -8.26
N SER A 57 -1.67 -17.98 -9.23
CA SER A 57 -2.00 -16.60 -9.59
C SER A 57 -2.65 -15.87 -8.42
N GLY A 58 -3.62 -16.49 -7.74
CA GLY A 58 -4.23 -15.92 -6.53
C GLY A 58 -3.19 -15.55 -5.48
N ARG A 59 -2.31 -16.49 -5.12
CA ARG A 59 -1.25 -16.25 -4.13
C ARG A 59 -0.26 -15.16 -4.58
N GLN A 60 0.21 -15.20 -5.81
CA GLN A 60 1.22 -14.25 -6.30
C GLN A 60 0.69 -12.83 -6.41
N ASN A 61 -0.53 -12.64 -6.88
CA ASN A 61 -1.11 -11.30 -6.99
C ASN A 61 -1.31 -10.64 -5.61
N ILE A 62 -1.50 -11.41 -4.52
CA ILE A 62 -1.49 -10.85 -3.16
C ILE A 62 -0.09 -10.30 -2.81
N ALA A 63 0.96 -11.05 -3.10
CA ALA A 63 2.34 -10.62 -2.82
C ALA A 63 2.73 -9.40 -3.68
N GLU A 64 2.45 -9.44 -4.97
CA GLU A 64 2.73 -8.36 -5.92
C GLU A 64 1.93 -7.09 -5.55
N GLY A 65 0.66 -7.23 -5.17
CA GLY A 65 -0.17 -6.14 -4.70
C GLY A 65 0.42 -5.45 -3.48
N ASN A 66 0.84 -6.23 -2.47
CA ASN A 66 1.50 -5.68 -1.29
C ASN A 66 2.81 -4.94 -1.63
N HIS A 67 3.62 -5.46 -2.57
CA HIS A 67 4.80 -4.76 -3.06
C HIS A 67 4.44 -3.46 -3.79
N ALA A 68 3.45 -3.50 -4.67
CA ALA A 68 2.97 -2.32 -5.41
C ALA A 68 2.40 -1.25 -4.46
N GLY A 69 1.78 -1.66 -3.36
CA GLY A 69 1.19 -0.81 -2.32
C GLY A 69 2.19 0.12 -1.64
N ALA A 70 3.50 -0.20 -1.68
CA ALA A 70 4.54 0.71 -1.22
C ALA A 70 4.55 2.05 -1.97
N VAL A 71 4.10 2.06 -3.22
CA VAL A 71 4.11 3.22 -4.12
C VAL A 71 2.70 3.61 -4.55
N SER A 72 1.77 2.66 -4.70
CA SER A 72 0.44 2.92 -5.24
C SER A 72 -0.62 2.05 -4.58
N THR A 73 -1.44 2.63 -3.72
CA THR A 73 -2.61 1.96 -3.12
C THR A 73 -3.60 1.49 -4.21
N LYS A 74 -3.74 2.25 -5.29
CA LYS A 74 -4.59 1.84 -6.43
C LYS A 74 -4.10 0.54 -7.06
N SER A 75 -2.80 0.42 -7.33
CA SER A 75 -2.23 -0.81 -7.90
C SER A 75 -2.33 -2.00 -6.93
N GLU A 76 -2.21 -1.77 -5.61
CA GLU A 76 -2.46 -2.79 -4.60
C GLU A 76 -3.89 -3.30 -4.66
N MET A 77 -4.88 -2.40 -4.74
CA MET A 77 -6.29 -2.79 -4.88
C MET A 77 -6.56 -3.56 -6.17
N GLU A 78 -6.00 -3.11 -7.29
CA GLU A 78 -6.15 -3.78 -8.59
C GLU A 78 -5.61 -5.22 -8.54
N LEU A 79 -4.38 -5.42 -8.03
CA LEU A 79 -3.77 -6.75 -7.92
C LEU A 79 -4.47 -7.64 -6.90
N THR A 80 -4.93 -7.08 -5.77
CA THR A 80 -5.74 -7.80 -4.79
C THR A 80 -7.07 -8.29 -5.41
N ASN A 81 -7.69 -7.48 -6.27
CA ASN A 81 -8.90 -7.88 -6.99
C ASN A 81 -8.61 -8.96 -8.06
N VAL A 82 -7.46 -8.91 -8.73
CA VAL A 82 -7.00 -9.98 -9.64
C VAL A 82 -6.78 -11.29 -8.87
N ALA A 83 -6.19 -11.23 -7.66
CA ALA A 83 -6.03 -12.40 -6.80
C ALA A 83 -7.39 -13.04 -6.46
N ARG A 84 -8.39 -12.21 -6.12
CA ARG A 84 -9.75 -12.67 -5.84
C ARG A 84 -10.38 -13.33 -7.06
N GLY A 85 -10.25 -12.71 -8.24
CA GLY A 85 -10.75 -13.30 -9.50
C GLY A 85 -10.14 -14.67 -9.79
N SER A 86 -8.82 -14.82 -9.61
CA SER A 86 -8.13 -16.11 -9.82
C SER A 86 -8.61 -17.19 -8.84
N LEU A 87 -8.87 -16.82 -7.58
CA LEU A 87 -9.42 -17.77 -6.60
C LEU A 87 -10.89 -18.10 -6.87
N GLU A 88 -11.66 -17.19 -7.46
CA GLU A 88 -13.04 -17.45 -7.89
C GLU A 88 -13.09 -18.42 -9.08
N GLU A 89 -12.18 -18.29 -10.06
CA GLU A 89 -12.02 -19.28 -11.13
C GLU A 89 -11.72 -20.66 -10.56
N LEU A 90 -10.79 -20.76 -9.62
CA LEU A 90 -10.47 -22.02 -8.94
C LEU A 90 -11.65 -22.60 -8.16
N LEU A 91 -12.46 -21.76 -7.53
CA LEU A 91 -13.67 -22.17 -6.84
C LEU A 91 -14.66 -22.87 -7.80
N LEU A 92 -14.86 -22.28 -8.98
CA LEU A 92 -15.71 -22.85 -10.02
C LEU A 92 -15.16 -24.20 -10.49
N ASP A 93 -13.86 -24.35 -10.67
CA ASP A 93 -13.22 -25.61 -11.06
C ASP A 93 -13.50 -26.72 -10.04
N TYR A 94 -13.42 -26.46 -8.73
CA TYR A 94 -13.75 -27.42 -7.68
C TYR A 94 -15.23 -27.77 -7.65
N GLN A 95 -16.10 -26.78 -7.81
CA GLN A 95 -17.55 -27.02 -7.86
C GLN A 95 -17.92 -27.85 -9.09
N ASP A 96 -17.31 -27.59 -10.23
CA ASP A 96 -17.50 -28.34 -11.47
C ASP A 96 -16.95 -29.77 -11.33
N TYR A 97 -15.79 -29.94 -10.69
CA TYR A 97 -15.25 -31.26 -10.39
C TYR A 97 -16.25 -32.12 -9.61
N LEU A 98 -16.84 -31.57 -8.55
CA LEU A 98 -17.84 -32.27 -7.74
C LEU A 98 -19.11 -32.52 -8.54
N ARG A 99 -19.63 -31.53 -9.24
CA ARG A 99 -20.87 -31.59 -10.02
C ARG A 99 -20.81 -32.63 -11.14
N HIS A 100 -19.74 -32.63 -11.93
CA HIS A 100 -19.57 -33.56 -13.04
C HIS A 100 -19.44 -35.01 -12.60
N ARG A 101 -18.96 -35.25 -11.37
CA ARG A 101 -18.81 -36.58 -10.78
C ARG A 101 -19.98 -36.96 -9.89
N LYS A 102 -21.01 -36.10 -9.80
CA LYS A 102 -22.18 -36.29 -8.92
C LYS A 102 -21.78 -36.49 -7.45
N LEU A 103 -20.73 -35.79 -7.03
CA LEU A 103 -20.21 -35.81 -5.67
C LEU A 103 -20.86 -34.66 -4.86
N PRO A 104 -21.06 -34.86 -3.54
CA PRO A 104 -21.74 -33.84 -2.73
C PRO A 104 -20.86 -32.63 -2.49
N LEU A 105 -21.46 -31.44 -2.67
CA LEU A 105 -20.93 -30.17 -2.16
C LEU A 105 -21.42 -30.00 -0.72
N TRP A 106 -20.52 -29.66 0.21
CA TRP A 106 -20.91 -29.42 1.60
C TRP A 106 -21.75 -28.15 1.75
N PRO A 107 -22.91 -28.24 2.41
CA PRO A 107 -23.61 -27.05 2.86
C PRO A 107 -22.73 -26.23 3.83
N LYS A 108 -22.83 -24.91 3.78
CA LYS A 108 -22.10 -24.02 4.68
C LYS A 108 -22.26 -24.37 6.17
N THR A 109 -23.41 -24.96 6.52
CA THR A 109 -23.76 -25.34 7.89
C THR A 109 -23.38 -26.78 8.24
N SER A 110 -22.75 -27.52 7.32
CA SER A 110 -22.35 -28.90 7.62
C SER A 110 -21.33 -28.94 8.76
N ARG A 111 -21.24 -30.10 9.42
CA ARG A 111 -20.30 -30.33 10.50
C ARG A 111 -18.85 -30.24 10.01
N GLU A 112 -18.57 -30.82 8.86
CA GLU A 112 -17.25 -30.87 8.23
C GLU A 112 -16.80 -29.45 7.85
N ALA A 113 -17.64 -28.67 7.16
CA ALA A 113 -17.34 -27.30 6.81
C ALA A 113 -17.11 -26.42 8.05
N SER A 114 -17.82 -26.70 9.15
CA SER A 114 -17.64 -26.00 10.42
C SER A 114 -16.32 -26.36 11.10
N GLN A 115 -15.91 -27.61 11.05
CA GLN A 115 -14.63 -28.09 11.58
C GLN A 115 -13.46 -27.48 10.80
N VAL A 116 -13.51 -27.50 9.48
CA VAL A 116 -12.48 -26.88 8.62
C VAL A 116 -12.34 -25.39 8.92
N ARG A 117 -13.43 -24.65 9.04
CA ARG A 117 -13.40 -23.21 9.39
C ARG A 117 -12.83 -22.96 10.79
N ALA A 118 -13.07 -23.85 11.75
CA ALA A 118 -12.54 -23.70 13.11
C ALA A 118 -11.00 -23.75 13.16
N LEU A 119 -10.36 -24.46 12.23
CA LEU A 119 -8.89 -24.52 12.12
C LEU A 119 -8.27 -23.12 11.89
N SER A 120 -9.01 -22.20 11.31
CA SER A 120 -8.52 -20.83 11.06
C SER A 120 -8.07 -20.09 12.34
N GLN A 121 -8.63 -20.45 13.50
CA GLN A 121 -8.21 -19.91 14.79
C GLN A 121 -6.83 -20.44 15.20
N GLN A 122 -6.56 -21.71 14.97
CA GLN A 122 -5.26 -22.33 15.24
C GLN A 122 -4.18 -21.80 14.28
N VAL A 123 -4.52 -21.65 13.00
CA VAL A 123 -3.64 -21.01 12.01
C VAL A 123 -3.24 -19.61 12.45
N SER A 124 -4.18 -18.86 13.02
CA SER A 124 -3.92 -17.48 13.48
C SER A 124 -2.95 -17.41 14.67
N ALA A 125 -2.75 -18.49 15.39
CA ALA A 125 -1.78 -18.57 16.48
C ALA A 125 -0.34 -18.83 16.00
N ILE A 126 -0.16 -19.23 14.73
CA ILE A 126 1.16 -19.46 14.13
C ILE A 126 1.67 -18.12 13.61
N THR A 127 2.59 -17.50 14.32
CA THR A 127 3.12 -16.17 14.04
C THR A 127 4.31 -16.16 13.08
N ASP A 128 4.98 -17.32 12.87
CA ASP A 128 6.10 -17.41 11.94
C ASP A 128 5.61 -17.18 10.49
N PRO A 129 6.08 -16.12 9.80
CA PRO A 129 5.68 -15.83 8.44
C PRO A 129 6.48 -16.60 7.38
N GLU A 130 7.52 -17.31 7.78
CA GLU A 130 8.43 -18.02 6.88
C GLU A 130 7.98 -19.47 6.63
N ASP A 131 8.79 -20.20 5.91
CA ASP A 131 8.56 -21.54 5.43
C ASP A 131 8.19 -22.56 6.54
N ALA A 132 8.77 -22.40 7.73
CA ALA A 132 8.44 -23.23 8.89
C ALA A 132 7.00 -22.97 9.37
N GLY A 133 6.56 -21.71 9.37
CA GLY A 133 5.19 -21.34 9.66
C GLY A 133 4.21 -21.84 8.61
N ASP A 134 4.58 -21.78 7.31
CA ASP A 134 3.73 -22.32 6.24
C ASP A 134 3.54 -23.83 6.38
N ARG A 135 4.61 -24.57 6.68
CA ARG A 135 4.52 -26.02 6.98
C ARG A 135 3.64 -26.31 8.21
N ALA A 136 3.79 -25.52 9.27
CA ALA A 136 3.00 -25.70 10.47
C ALA A 136 1.50 -25.42 10.22
N ARG A 137 1.17 -24.44 9.41
CA ARG A 137 -0.21 -24.15 8.98
C ARG A 137 -0.77 -25.28 8.13
N TYR A 138 0.03 -25.76 7.18
CA TYR A 138 -0.37 -26.88 6.31
C TYR A 138 -0.66 -28.14 7.10
N ALA A 139 0.18 -28.49 8.07
CA ALA A 139 0.00 -29.68 8.92
C ALA A 139 -1.35 -29.71 9.67
N LEU A 140 -1.95 -28.54 9.98
CA LEU A 140 -3.28 -28.48 10.57
C LEU A 140 -4.38 -28.92 9.58
N TYR A 141 -4.18 -28.69 8.29
CA TYR A 141 -5.13 -29.04 7.24
C TYR A 141 -4.78 -30.32 6.50
N GLU A 142 -3.59 -30.89 6.71
CA GLU A 142 -3.11 -32.10 6.03
C GLU A 142 -4.12 -33.25 6.07
N PRO A 143 -4.76 -33.58 7.22
CA PRO A 143 -5.75 -34.68 7.27
C PRO A 143 -6.99 -34.46 6.39
N TRP A 144 -7.25 -33.22 6.02
CA TRP A 144 -8.36 -32.80 5.16
C TRP A 144 -7.93 -32.68 3.70
N LEU A 145 -6.78 -32.03 3.44
CA LEU A 145 -6.27 -31.74 2.10
C LEU A 145 -5.68 -32.98 1.44
N GLU A 146 -5.02 -33.83 2.21
CA GLU A 146 -4.43 -35.09 1.73
C GLU A 146 -5.32 -36.32 1.97
N ASN A 147 -6.60 -36.09 2.28
CA ASN A 147 -7.57 -37.14 2.44
C ASN A 147 -7.69 -38.01 1.19
N GLU A 148 -7.88 -39.33 1.35
CA GLU A 148 -8.08 -40.24 0.22
C GLU A 148 -9.37 -39.96 -0.57
N SER A 149 -10.35 -39.35 0.08
CA SER A 149 -11.59 -38.91 -0.56
C SER A 149 -11.45 -37.57 -1.25
N ALA A 150 -11.57 -37.57 -2.57
CA ALA A 150 -11.63 -36.35 -3.36
C ALA A 150 -12.75 -35.41 -2.91
N VAL A 151 -13.85 -35.92 -2.36
CA VAL A 151 -14.96 -35.12 -1.83
C VAL A 151 -14.49 -34.30 -0.64
N ILE A 152 -13.75 -34.88 0.29
CA ILE A 152 -13.25 -34.22 1.49
C ILE A 152 -12.22 -33.15 1.08
N ALA A 153 -11.24 -33.51 0.27
CA ALA A 153 -10.19 -32.59 -0.18
C ALA A 153 -10.76 -31.40 -0.98
N ALA A 154 -11.63 -31.65 -1.96
CA ALA A 154 -12.25 -30.59 -2.76
C ALA A 154 -13.10 -29.62 -1.92
N ASN A 155 -13.97 -30.16 -1.05
CA ASN A 155 -14.79 -29.31 -0.19
C ASN A 155 -13.97 -28.52 0.84
N THR A 156 -12.85 -29.08 1.32
CA THR A 156 -11.91 -28.34 2.17
C THR A 156 -11.31 -27.15 1.44
N LEU A 157 -10.86 -27.34 0.19
CA LEU A 157 -10.33 -26.27 -0.64
C LEU A 157 -11.39 -25.22 -0.96
N ILE A 158 -12.63 -25.62 -1.23
CA ILE A 158 -13.76 -24.68 -1.38
C ILE A 158 -13.95 -23.84 -0.10
N CYS A 159 -13.87 -24.43 1.09
CA CYS A 159 -13.96 -23.69 2.35
C CYS A 159 -12.80 -22.70 2.51
N LEU A 160 -11.57 -23.09 2.16
CA LEU A 160 -10.39 -22.22 2.21
C LEU A 160 -10.47 -21.06 1.19
N ILE A 161 -10.98 -21.32 -0.03
CA ILE A 161 -11.17 -20.27 -1.03
C ILE A 161 -12.21 -19.24 -0.57
N HIS A 162 -13.34 -19.67 -0.01
CA HIS A 162 -14.30 -18.74 0.58
C HIS A 162 -13.70 -17.92 1.71
N GLN A 163 -12.84 -18.50 2.55
CA GLN A 163 -12.13 -17.78 3.60
C GLN A 163 -11.14 -16.77 3.02
N ALA A 164 -10.37 -17.15 1.99
CA ALA A 164 -9.43 -16.26 1.32
C ALA A 164 -10.16 -15.06 0.68
N ASN A 165 -11.26 -15.31 -0.04
CA ASN A 165 -12.06 -14.26 -0.67
C ASN A 165 -12.64 -13.28 0.37
N TYR A 166 -13.13 -13.79 1.51
CA TYR A 166 -13.56 -12.94 2.62
C TYR A 166 -12.43 -12.05 3.15
N LEU A 167 -11.23 -12.59 3.33
CA LEU A 167 -10.06 -11.83 3.79
C LEU A 167 -9.62 -10.78 2.77
N LEU A 168 -9.68 -11.10 1.47
CA LEU A 168 -9.38 -10.17 0.39
C LEU A 168 -10.41 -9.02 0.31
N ASP A 169 -11.69 -9.32 0.50
CA ASP A 169 -12.74 -8.29 0.55
C ASP A 169 -12.52 -7.32 1.72
N GLN A 170 -12.13 -7.83 2.91
CA GLN A 170 -11.78 -6.98 4.04
C GLN A 170 -10.53 -6.14 3.76
N GLN A 171 -9.53 -6.71 3.10
CA GLN A 171 -8.31 -6.00 2.70
C GLN A 171 -8.63 -4.88 1.70
N LEU A 172 -9.45 -5.17 0.68
CA LEU A 172 -9.91 -4.18 -0.32
C LEU A 172 -10.66 -3.02 0.34
N SER A 173 -11.62 -3.32 1.23
CA SER A 173 -12.37 -2.29 1.95
C SER A 173 -11.48 -1.40 2.80
N THR A 174 -10.45 -1.99 3.46
CA THR A 174 -9.48 -1.23 4.25
C THR A 174 -8.61 -0.33 3.37
N LEU A 175 -8.15 -0.84 2.23
CA LEU A 175 -7.34 -0.08 1.26
C LEU A 175 -8.14 1.06 0.64
N GLU A 176 -9.40 0.84 0.30
CA GLU A 176 -10.32 1.85 -0.24
C GLU A 176 -10.51 2.99 0.78
N GLN A 177 -10.82 2.64 2.03
CA GLN A 177 -10.97 3.63 3.08
C GLN A 177 -9.69 4.46 3.28
N GLN A 178 -8.53 3.81 3.35
CA GLN A 178 -7.24 4.49 3.46
C GLN A 178 -6.98 5.41 2.25
N PHE A 179 -7.32 4.97 1.05
CA PHE A 179 -7.16 5.78 -0.16
C PHE A 179 -8.03 7.03 -0.15
N ILE A 180 -9.28 6.91 0.32
CA ILE A 180 -10.22 8.04 0.46
C ILE A 180 -9.72 9.03 1.53
N GLU A 181 -9.26 8.54 2.68
CA GLU A 181 -8.86 9.39 3.80
C GLU A 181 -7.51 10.10 3.58
N THR A 182 -6.54 9.42 2.98
CA THR A 182 -5.17 9.91 2.89
C THR A 182 -4.75 10.34 1.48
N GLY A 183 -5.57 10.06 0.48
CA GLY A 183 -5.24 10.26 -0.93
C GLY A 183 -4.18 9.28 -1.44
N GLY A 184 -3.91 9.35 -2.74
CA GLY A 184 -2.86 8.55 -3.39
C GLY A 184 -1.46 9.11 -3.12
N PHE A 185 -0.43 8.27 -3.32
CA PHE A 185 0.98 8.67 -3.16
C PHE A 185 1.35 9.91 -3.99
N SER A 186 0.86 10.00 -5.23
CA SER A 186 1.09 11.16 -6.11
C SER A 186 0.52 12.45 -5.54
N GLU A 187 -0.66 12.41 -4.91
CA GLU A 187 -1.29 13.55 -4.26
C GLU A 187 -0.51 13.97 -3.01
N GLN A 188 -0.12 13.01 -2.18
CA GLN A 188 0.71 13.24 -1.00
C GLN A 188 2.08 13.83 -1.39
N LEU A 189 2.69 13.35 -2.47
CA LEU A 189 3.95 13.87 -2.97
C LEU A 189 3.79 15.30 -3.51
N ALA A 190 2.71 15.60 -4.24
CA ALA A 190 2.40 16.92 -4.74
C ALA A 190 2.18 17.92 -3.59
N ALA A 191 1.37 17.54 -2.59
CA ALA A 191 1.15 18.35 -1.40
C ALA A 191 2.45 18.64 -0.63
N ALA A 192 3.31 17.62 -0.48
CA ALA A 192 4.61 17.78 0.17
C ALA A 192 5.56 18.71 -0.60
N ARG A 193 5.56 18.65 -1.95
CA ARG A 193 6.36 19.56 -2.78
C ARG A 193 5.87 21.01 -2.66
N ILE A 194 4.56 21.23 -2.62
CA ILE A 194 3.97 22.55 -2.40
C ILE A 194 4.36 23.08 -1.01
N ALA A 195 4.22 22.27 0.03
CA ALA A 195 4.61 22.65 1.39
C ALA A 195 6.09 23.01 1.50
N HIS A 196 6.99 22.22 0.89
CA HIS A 196 8.42 22.53 0.86
C HIS A 196 8.72 23.85 0.15
N ARG A 197 8.10 24.07 -1.00
CA ARG A 197 8.28 25.32 -1.78
C ARG A 197 7.76 26.57 -1.04
N ASN A 198 6.66 26.42 -0.29
CA ASN A 198 6.13 27.50 0.52
C ASN A 198 7.05 27.83 1.71
N LYS A 199 7.66 26.81 2.33
CA LYS A 199 8.66 26.98 3.38
C LYS A 199 9.90 27.72 2.87
N ASP A 200 10.46 27.27 1.74
CA ASP A 200 11.62 27.96 1.11
C ASP A 200 11.31 29.41 0.75
N ARG A 201 10.06 29.72 0.43
CA ARG A 201 9.62 31.09 0.11
C ARG A 201 9.49 31.93 1.38
N SER A 202 9.00 31.38 2.50
CA SER A 202 8.95 32.11 3.78
C SER A 202 10.35 32.34 4.33
N ASP A 203 11.23 31.32 4.28
CA ASP A 203 12.62 31.44 4.77
C ASP A 203 13.42 32.48 3.95
N ARG A 204 13.11 32.66 2.65
CA ARG A 204 13.71 33.72 1.81
C ARG A 204 13.13 35.09 2.10
N SER A 205 11.84 35.24 2.43
CA SER A 205 11.25 36.52 2.81
C SER A 205 11.82 37.02 4.12
N ASP A 206 11.99 36.13 5.11
CA ASP A 206 12.58 36.49 6.41
C ASP A 206 14.06 36.88 6.32
N GLN A 207 14.83 36.28 5.39
CA GLN A 207 16.21 36.68 5.12
C GLN A 207 16.33 38.01 4.38
N THR A 208 15.36 38.36 3.53
CA THR A 208 15.34 39.63 2.81
C THR A 208 14.99 40.80 3.72
N ASP A 209 14.08 40.58 4.67
CA ASP A 209 13.68 41.65 5.61
C ASP A 209 14.78 41.99 6.65
N GLN A 210 15.67 41.07 6.98
CA GLN A 210 16.78 41.31 7.91
C GLN A 210 17.94 42.11 7.33
N ASN A 211 18.03 42.23 6.00
CA ASN A 211 19.13 42.94 5.33
C ASN A 211 18.81 44.35 4.85
N PHE A 212 17.57 44.81 4.93
CA PHE A 212 17.17 46.14 4.53
C PHE A 212 17.05 47.12 5.70
N PRO A 213 17.72 48.28 5.69
CA PRO A 213 17.61 49.23 6.79
C PRO A 213 16.20 49.84 6.82
N HIS A 214 15.77 50.22 8.02
CA HIS A 214 14.52 50.95 8.24
C HIS A 214 14.74 52.45 8.10
N CYS A 215 13.75 53.13 7.55
CA CYS A 215 13.79 54.55 7.38
C CYS A 215 13.82 55.27 8.76
N PRO A 216 14.82 56.14 9.03
CA PRO A 216 14.90 56.85 10.31
C PRO A 216 13.79 57.88 10.53
N GLN A 217 13.03 58.24 9.47
CA GLN A 217 11.96 59.25 9.56
C GLN A 217 10.57 58.61 9.79
N CYS A 218 10.27 57.42 9.20
CA CYS A 218 8.93 56.85 9.27
C CYS A 218 8.90 55.31 9.63
N GLY A 219 10.04 54.68 9.86
CA GLY A 219 10.15 53.25 10.23
C GLY A 219 9.85 52.27 9.11
N LYS A 220 9.45 52.67 7.91
CA LYS A 220 9.21 51.79 6.78
C LYS A 220 10.51 51.23 6.21
N LEU A 221 10.50 50.05 5.60
CA LEU A 221 11.65 49.47 4.93
C LEU A 221 12.22 50.39 3.86
N MET A 222 13.52 50.35 3.65
CA MET A 222 14.19 51.12 2.61
C MET A 222 14.57 50.22 1.43
N THR A 223 14.65 50.80 0.23
CA THR A 223 15.07 50.12 -0.99
C THR A 223 16.27 50.80 -1.61
N LEU A 224 17.16 50.05 -2.24
CA LEU A 224 18.33 50.58 -2.91
C LEU A 224 17.89 51.36 -4.15
N ARG A 225 18.30 52.63 -4.26
CA ARG A 225 18.01 53.54 -5.39
C ARG A 225 19.30 54.16 -5.89
N THR A 226 19.32 54.53 -7.19
CA THR A 226 20.42 55.26 -7.82
C THR A 226 20.01 56.69 -8.05
N ALA A 227 20.82 57.63 -7.62
CA ALA A 227 20.60 59.09 -7.86
C ALA A 227 20.67 59.38 -9.36
N ARG A 228 19.62 60.00 -9.91
CA ARG A 228 19.54 60.30 -11.35
C ARG A 228 19.97 61.71 -11.72
N GLN A 229 20.04 62.64 -10.76
CA GLN A 229 20.35 64.04 -10.99
C GLN A 229 21.15 64.66 -9.83
N GLY A 230 21.89 65.73 -10.07
CA GLY A 230 22.65 66.44 -9.07
C GLY A 230 24.12 66.02 -8.94
N ALA A 231 24.87 66.58 -8.00
CA ALA A 231 26.30 66.38 -7.80
C ALA A 231 26.65 64.84 -7.40
N LYS A 232 25.66 64.09 -7.07
CA LYS A 232 25.80 62.68 -6.71
C LYS A 232 25.12 61.73 -7.70
N ALA A 233 24.87 62.13 -8.94
CA ALA A 233 24.30 61.31 -9.99
C ALA A 233 25.16 60.03 -10.18
N GLY A 234 24.51 58.86 -10.24
CA GLY A 234 25.16 57.55 -10.37
C GLY A 234 25.48 56.84 -9.04
N THR A 235 25.40 57.55 -7.89
CA THR A 235 25.63 56.87 -6.58
C THR A 235 24.38 56.14 -6.08
N GLN A 236 24.61 55.04 -5.39
CA GLN A 236 23.52 54.25 -4.77
C GLN A 236 23.28 54.76 -3.34
N PHE A 237 22.01 54.73 -2.95
CA PHE A 237 21.57 55.09 -1.59
C PHE A 237 20.31 54.30 -1.20
N TRP A 238 20.07 54.19 0.07
CA TRP A 238 18.81 53.61 0.61
C TRP A 238 17.74 54.72 0.59
N GLY A 239 16.66 54.46 -0.17
CA GLY A 239 15.51 55.37 -0.23
C GLY A 239 14.28 54.75 0.42
N CYS A 240 13.51 55.55 1.16
CA CYS A 240 12.29 55.07 1.81
C CYS A 240 11.27 54.57 0.78
N THR A 241 10.63 53.44 1.07
CA THR A 241 9.52 52.91 0.25
C THR A 241 8.25 53.76 0.32
N GLY A 242 8.13 54.61 1.32
CA GLY A 242 7.04 55.58 1.48
C GLY A 242 7.15 56.85 0.66
N TYR A 243 8.12 56.97 -0.27
CA TYR A 243 8.22 58.14 -1.18
C TYR A 243 6.99 58.17 -2.12
N PRO A 244 6.38 59.33 -2.40
CA PRO A 244 6.80 60.73 -2.11
C PRO A 244 6.42 61.27 -0.72
N GLU A 245 5.63 60.58 0.06
CA GLU A 245 5.13 61.03 1.37
C GLU A 245 6.25 61.11 2.42
N CYS A 246 7.21 60.19 2.36
CA CYS A 246 8.42 60.21 3.19
C CYS A 246 9.66 60.31 2.29
N LYS A 247 10.50 61.34 2.51
CA LYS A 247 11.73 61.60 1.72
C LYS A 247 12.99 61.05 2.43
N GLY A 248 12.86 60.12 3.35
CA GLY A 248 13.99 59.53 4.07
C GLY A 248 14.99 58.84 3.12
N ALA A 249 16.25 59.22 3.22
CA ALA A 249 17.35 58.66 2.45
C ALA A 249 18.57 58.43 3.39
N VAL A 250 19.25 57.28 3.23
CA VAL A 250 20.47 56.96 3.99
C VAL A 250 21.57 56.59 2.98
N PRO A 251 22.78 57.14 3.12
CA PRO A 251 23.91 56.78 2.25
C PRO A 251 24.22 55.29 2.36
N LEU A 252 24.74 54.68 1.28
CA LEU A 252 25.38 53.36 1.37
C LEU A 252 26.73 53.59 2.04
N GLU A 253 26.94 53.00 3.25
CA GLU A 253 28.28 53.05 3.84
C GLU A 253 29.17 52.10 3.04
N GLU A 254 30.22 52.63 2.43
CA GLU A 254 31.32 51.85 1.86
C GLU A 254 32.07 51.19 3.01
N LYS A 255 32.07 49.83 3.01
CA LYS A 255 32.90 49.04 3.92
C LYS A 255 34.30 48.91 3.35
#